data_c47129abcfaeba47bbd4b057e2ae733b
#
_entry.id   c47129abcfaeba47bbd4b057e2ae733b
#
_cell.length_a   1.000
_cell.length_b   1.000
_cell.length_c   1.000
_cell.angle_alpha   90.00
_cell.angle_beta   90.00
_cell.angle_gamma   90.00
#
_symmetry.space_group_name_H-M   'P 1'
#
loop_
_entity.id
_entity.type
_entity.pdbx_description
1 polymer ?
#
loop_
_entity_poly.entity_id
_entity_poly.type
_entity_poly.pdbx_seq_one_letter_code
_entity_poly.pdbx_strand_id
1 'polypeptide(L)'
;DRGLVGSEMCIRDSLNPLKVVIENFPEEKVEYRDAVNNPEDPAAGTRPVAFTRELYIERDDFMEDPPRKFFRLAPGKEVRLRYAYFLKCEEVIKDPVTGEVTELRCSYDPETSGGHAPDGRKVKGTIHWVSASESVQADVRLYEHLFSCEDPNAIQEGDDWRNHLNPNSVQVLEGCRVEACLASASPDERYQFERKGYFCLDRQDSTPEKLVFNRTVTLKDTWAKVKKKTNGG
;
A
#
# COMPACT_ATOMS: atom_id res chain seq x y z
N ASP A 1 -2.74 -4.88 23.44
CA ASP A 1 -3.23 -5.86 22.44
C ASP A 1 -2.06 -6.34 21.60
N ARG A 2 -1.36 -7.34 22.11
CA ARG A 2 -0.23 -8.01 21.42
C ARG A 2 -0.73 -9.30 20.74
N GLY A 3 -1.75 -9.16 19.96
CA GLY A 3 -2.22 -10.26 19.12
C GLY A 3 -1.40 -10.30 17.86
N LEU A 4 -0.79 -11.43 17.58
CA LEU A 4 -0.05 -11.78 16.38
C LEU A 4 1.36 -11.15 16.29
N VAL A 5 2.19 -11.34 17.30
CA VAL A 5 3.65 -11.28 17.17
C VAL A 5 4.06 -12.65 16.63
N GLY A 6 4.07 -12.80 15.36
CA GLY A 6 4.47 -13.98 14.62
C GLY A 6 5.36 -13.56 13.45
N SER A 7 5.85 -14.49 12.75
CA SER A 7 6.78 -14.41 11.62
C SER A 7 6.25 -13.68 10.38
N GLU A 8 5.50 -12.60 10.54
CA GLU A 8 4.90 -11.90 9.41
C GLU A 8 5.94 -11.04 8.71
N MET A 9 6.02 -11.22 7.41
CA MET A 9 6.88 -10.40 6.56
C MET A 9 6.20 -9.08 6.23
N CYS A 10 6.87 -7.95 6.53
CA CYS A 10 6.41 -6.63 6.11
C CYS A 10 6.67 -6.42 4.61
N ILE A 11 5.60 -6.35 3.83
CA ILE A 11 5.61 -6.24 2.38
C ILE A 11 5.28 -4.81 1.96
N ARG A 12 5.97 -4.31 0.94
CA ARG A 12 5.56 -3.11 0.22
C ARG A 12 4.63 -3.51 -0.91
N ASP A 13 3.60 -2.73 -1.05
CA ASP A 13 2.51 -2.96 -1.99
C ASP A 13 2.03 -1.63 -2.56
N SER A 14 1.24 -1.70 -3.61
CA SER A 14 0.32 -0.66 -4.01
C SER A 14 -0.99 -1.29 -4.42
N LEU A 15 -2.02 -1.06 -3.64
CA LEU A 15 -3.37 -1.55 -3.91
C LEU A 15 -4.08 -0.70 -4.97
N ASN A 16 -3.70 0.57 -5.08
CA ASN A 16 -4.13 1.48 -6.14
C ASN A 16 -2.89 2.16 -6.74
N PRO A 17 -2.20 1.47 -7.66
CA PRO A 17 -0.90 1.90 -8.14
C PRO A 17 -0.97 3.19 -8.96
N LEU A 18 -0.09 4.14 -8.62
CA LEU A 18 0.21 5.32 -9.42
C LEU A 18 1.65 5.21 -9.91
N LYS A 19 1.82 5.29 -11.22
CA LYS A 19 3.13 5.19 -11.86
C LYS A 19 3.98 6.42 -11.57
N VAL A 20 5.24 6.19 -11.25
CA VAL A 20 6.28 7.21 -11.08
C VAL A 20 7.43 6.87 -12.02
N VAL A 21 7.89 7.84 -12.81
CA VAL A 21 9.07 7.75 -13.64
C VAL A 21 10.14 8.70 -13.09
N ILE A 22 11.29 8.14 -12.73
CA ILE A 22 12.44 8.91 -12.21
C ILE A 22 13.34 9.28 -13.39
N GLU A 23 13.22 10.50 -13.90
CA GLU A 23 13.83 10.91 -15.15
C GLU A 23 15.36 10.91 -15.13
N ASN A 24 15.96 11.23 -13.98
CA ASN A 24 17.41 11.24 -13.80
C ASN A 24 17.98 9.91 -13.29
N PHE A 25 17.19 8.82 -13.23
CA PHE A 25 17.70 7.47 -12.96
C PHE A 25 17.93 6.73 -14.27
N PRO A 26 19.09 6.05 -14.46
CA PRO A 26 19.42 5.35 -15.70
C PRO A 26 18.41 4.24 -16.03
N GLU A 27 18.01 4.11 -17.30
CA GLU A 27 16.95 3.19 -17.75
C GLU A 27 17.26 1.72 -17.43
N GLU A 28 18.44 1.28 -17.75
CA GLU A 28 18.86 -0.12 -17.61
C GLU A 28 19.35 -0.46 -16.19
N LYS A 29 19.37 0.53 -15.29
CA LYS A 29 19.93 0.31 -13.96
C LYS A 29 18.90 -0.28 -13.01
N VAL A 30 19.29 -1.34 -12.33
CA VAL A 30 18.58 -1.90 -11.18
C VAL A 30 19.49 -1.82 -9.97
N GLU A 31 19.02 -1.19 -8.90
CA GLU A 31 19.70 -1.19 -7.62
C GLU A 31 18.89 -2.00 -6.61
N TYR A 32 19.56 -2.79 -5.80
CA TYR A 32 18.88 -3.51 -4.72
C TYR A 32 19.05 -2.80 -3.40
N ARG A 33 17.97 -2.68 -2.66
CA ARG A 33 17.90 -2.06 -1.34
C ARG A 33 17.46 -3.08 -0.31
N ASP A 34 18.16 -3.12 0.82
CA ASP A 34 17.78 -4.02 1.90
C ASP A 34 16.53 -3.51 2.62
N ALA A 35 15.49 -4.32 2.57
CA ALA A 35 14.26 -4.08 3.32
C ALA A 35 14.19 -5.05 4.50
N VAL A 36 13.87 -4.52 5.67
CA VAL A 36 13.68 -5.31 6.89
C VAL A 36 12.47 -6.23 6.74
N ASN A 37 12.63 -7.51 7.00
CA ASN A 37 11.56 -8.50 6.91
C ASN A 37 10.52 -8.30 8.02
N ASN A 38 11.00 -8.12 9.25
CA ASN A 38 10.13 -7.83 10.39
C ASN A 38 10.79 -6.77 11.28
N PRO A 39 10.20 -5.56 11.41
CA PRO A 39 10.78 -4.50 12.25
C PRO A 39 10.82 -4.85 13.75
N GLU A 40 9.99 -5.80 14.21
CA GLU A 40 9.92 -6.22 15.63
C GLU A 40 10.84 -7.41 15.92
N ASP A 41 11.32 -8.10 14.88
CA ASP A 41 12.24 -9.24 15.01
C ASP A 41 13.49 -9.04 14.14
N PRO A 42 14.58 -8.53 14.72
CA PRO A 42 15.84 -8.37 14.00
C PRO A 42 16.42 -9.69 13.46
N ALA A 43 16.05 -10.84 14.04
CA ALA A 43 16.52 -12.16 13.58
C ALA A 43 15.87 -12.58 12.25
N ALA A 44 14.73 -11.98 11.89
CA ALA A 44 14.09 -12.20 10.59
C ALA A 44 14.93 -11.66 9.41
N GLY A 45 15.93 -10.82 9.67
CA GLY A 45 16.87 -10.32 8.67
C GLY A 45 16.24 -9.34 7.67
N THR A 46 16.89 -9.24 6.51
CA THR A 46 16.50 -8.34 5.42
C THR A 46 16.35 -9.12 4.11
N ARG A 47 15.68 -8.49 3.14
CA ARG A 47 15.61 -8.98 1.77
C ARG A 47 15.95 -7.86 0.78
N PRO A 48 16.54 -8.19 -0.39
CA PRO A 48 16.77 -7.22 -1.44
C PRO A 48 15.46 -6.84 -2.12
N VAL A 49 15.26 -5.54 -2.34
CA VAL A 49 14.14 -5.01 -3.13
C VAL A 49 14.68 -4.13 -4.24
N ALA A 50 14.26 -4.41 -5.47
CA ALA A 50 14.74 -3.72 -6.65
C ALA A 50 14.23 -2.28 -6.69
N PHE A 51 15.14 -1.33 -6.90
CA PHE A 51 14.87 0.08 -7.18
C PHE A 51 15.24 0.36 -8.64
N THR A 52 14.27 0.82 -9.40
CA THR A 52 14.36 1.01 -10.85
C THR A 52 13.90 2.40 -11.25
N ARG A 53 14.08 2.78 -12.50
CA ARG A 53 13.60 4.07 -13.04
C ARG A 53 12.08 4.24 -12.90
N GLU A 54 11.34 3.16 -13.13
CA GLU A 54 9.88 3.16 -13.00
C GLU A 54 9.45 2.47 -11.72
N LEU A 55 8.59 3.12 -10.96
CA LEU A 55 8.07 2.64 -9.69
C LEU A 55 6.55 2.78 -9.68
N TYR A 56 5.90 2.05 -8.79
CA TYR A 56 4.54 2.33 -8.36
C TYR A 56 4.54 2.78 -6.90
N ILE A 57 3.77 3.81 -6.62
CA ILE A 57 3.43 4.27 -5.27
C ILE A 57 1.93 4.09 -5.05
N GLU A 58 1.50 4.14 -3.81
CA GLU A 58 0.07 4.18 -3.52
C GLU A 58 -0.53 5.52 -3.96
N ARG A 59 -1.64 5.50 -4.70
CA ARG A 59 -2.28 6.72 -5.22
C ARG A 59 -2.61 7.73 -4.12
N ASP A 60 -3.00 7.25 -2.94
CA ASP A 60 -3.27 8.11 -1.77
C ASP A 60 -2.02 8.82 -1.22
N ASP A 61 -0.83 8.43 -1.67
CA ASP A 61 0.42 9.09 -1.31
C ASP A 61 0.75 10.30 -2.21
N PHE A 62 -0.13 10.59 -3.17
CA PHE A 62 -0.02 11.77 -4.03
C PHE A 62 -1.29 12.63 -3.97
N MET A 63 -1.12 13.96 -4.00
CA MET A 63 -2.20 14.92 -4.11
C MET A 63 -1.69 16.18 -4.84
N GLU A 64 -2.43 16.67 -5.84
CA GLU A 64 -2.03 17.85 -6.62
C GLU A 64 -2.18 19.14 -5.82
N ASP A 65 -3.30 19.30 -5.12
CA ASP A 65 -3.57 20.46 -4.27
C ASP A 65 -3.71 20.00 -2.80
N PRO A 66 -2.57 19.78 -2.13
CA PRO A 66 -2.58 19.19 -0.82
C PRO A 66 -2.93 20.19 0.28
N PRO A 67 -3.69 19.79 1.29
CA PRO A 67 -3.90 20.62 2.48
C PRO A 67 -2.58 20.79 3.26
N ARG A 68 -2.51 21.84 4.07
CA ARG A 68 -1.28 22.27 4.78
C ARG A 68 -0.58 21.17 5.60
N LYS A 69 -1.31 20.13 6.05
CA LYS A 69 -0.79 19.01 6.84
C LYS A 69 -0.58 17.73 6.04
N PHE A 70 -0.59 17.79 4.72
CA PHE A 70 -0.29 16.65 3.89
C PHE A 70 1.22 16.49 3.72
N PHE A 71 1.78 15.48 4.37
CA PHE A 71 3.23 15.21 4.36
C PHE A 71 3.56 14.03 3.44
N ARG A 72 3.05 14.06 2.22
CA ARG A 72 3.28 13.08 1.16
C ARG A 72 3.63 13.78 -0.13
N LEU A 73 3.69 13.06 -1.25
CA LEU A 73 4.11 13.60 -2.53
C LEU A 73 3.08 14.58 -3.11
N ALA A 74 3.57 15.70 -3.61
CA ALA A 74 2.80 16.71 -4.31
C ALA A 74 3.70 17.44 -5.32
N PRO A 75 3.15 18.18 -6.29
CA PRO A 75 3.95 18.92 -7.26
C PRO A 75 4.99 19.83 -6.57
N GLY A 76 6.26 19.69 -6.98
CA GLY A 76 7.38 20.44 -6.43
C GLY A 76 7.79 20.06 -5.00
N LYS A 77 7.19 19.02 -4.39
CA LYS A 77 7.52 18.57 -3.04
C LYS A 77 8.40 17.33 -3.06
N GLU A 78 9.25 17.24 -2.03
CA GLU A 78 10.07 16.07 -1.76
C GLU A 78 9.44 15.14 -0.72
N VAL A 79 9.60 13.84 -0.96
CA VAL A 79 9.33 12.77 0.01
C VAL A 79 10.51 11.83 0.09
N ARG A 80 10.61 11.09 1.18
CA ARG A 80 11.54 9.98 1.31
C ARG A 80 10.88 8.71 0.78
N LEU A 81 11.51 8.06 -0.17
CA LEU A 81 11.21 6.68 -0.52
C LEU A 81 11.83 5.75 0.52
N ARG A 82 11.03 4.94 1.18
CA ARG A 82 11.49 4.08 2.27
C ARG A 82 12.65 3.18 1.82
N TYR A 83 13.75 3.17 2.55
CA TYR A 83 15.02 2.49 2.26
C TYR A 83 15.77 2.99 1.01
N ALA A 84 15.29 3.99 0.30
CA ALA A 84 15.91 4.45 -0.93
C ALA A 84 16.35 5.92 -0.83
N TYR A 85 15.79 6.78 -1.60
CA TYR A 85 16.23 8.16 -1.82
C TYR A 85 15.13 9.17 -1.51
N PHE A 86 15.49 10.45 -1.54
CA PHE A 86 14.48 11.50 -1.68
C PHE A 86 14.04 11.59 -3.13
N LEU A 87 12.76 11.75 -3.30
CA LEU A 87 12.06 11.86 -4.57
C LEU A 87 11.30 13.17 -4.61
N LYS A 88 11.43 13.93 -5.69
CA LYS A 88 10.69 15.16 -5.94
C LYS A 88 9.80 15.01 -7.16
N CYS A 89 8.54 15.42 -7.05
CA CYS A 89 7.63 15.46 -8.19
C CYS A 89 7.86 16.73 -8.99
N GLU A 90 8.25 16.58 -10.26
CA GLU A 90 8.51 17.69 -11.16
C GLU A 90 7.30 17.96 -12.07
N GLU A 91 6.63 16.92 -12.57
CA GLU A 91 5.52 17.04 -13.49
C GLU A 91 4.44 15.98 -13.21
N VAL A 92 3.19 16.32 -13.49
CA VAL A 92 2.02 15.46 -13.34
C VAL A 92 1.41 15.20 -14.71
N ILE A 93 1.37 13.94 -15.12
CA ILE A 93 0.77 13.51 -16.38
C ILE A 93 -0.65 13.04 -16.13
N LYS A 94 -1.58 13.54 -16.93
CA LYS A 94 -3.01 13.22 -16.82
C LYS A 94 -3.54 12.61 -18.11
N ASP A 95 -4.52 11.77 -17.93
CA ASP A 95 -5.34 11.32 -19.04
C ASP A 95 -6.09 12.55 -19.65
N PRO A 96 -5.97 12.79 -20.97
CA PRO A 96 -6.55 13.97 -21.60
C PRO A 96 -8.08 13.96 -21.65
N VAL A 97 -8.71 12.81 -21.47
CA VAL A 97 -10.16 12.63 -21.54
C VAL A 97 -10.79 12.71 -20.14
N THR A 98 -10.23 11.96 -19.19
CA THR A 98 -10.78 11.86 -17.82
C THR A 98 -10.23 12.92 -16.87
N GLY A 99 -9.05 13.48 -17.18
CA GLY A 99 -8.33 14.38 -16.28
C GLY A 99 -7.65 13.69 -15.09
N GLU A 100 -7.76 12.36 -15.01
CA GLU A 100 -7.14 11.60 -13.94
C GLU A 100 -5.62 11.57 -14.07
N VAL A 101 -4.92 11.61 -12.94
CA VAL A 101 -3.46 11.48 -12.90
C VAL A 101 -3.08 10.03 -13.22
N THR A 102 -2.30 9.85 -14.28
CA THR A 102 -1.85 8.54 -14.76
C THR A 102 -0.40 8.26 -14.43
N GLU A 103 0.45 9.29 -14.38
CA GLU A 103 1.89 9.14 -14.16
C GLU A 103 2.46 10.40 -13.50
N LEU A 104 3.51 10.24 -12.72
CA LEU A 104 4.31 11.32 -12.16
C LEU A 104 5.73 11.27 -12.72
N ARG A 105 6.22 12.41 -13.23
CA ARG A 105 7.62 12.61 -13.57
C ARG A 105 8.33 13.18 -12.37
N CYS A 106 9.37 12.48 -11.95
CA CYS A 106 10.09 12.80 -10.72
C CYS A 106 11.59 12.82 -10.93
N SER A 107 12.29 13.54 -10.07
CA SER A 107 13.73 13.44 -9.91
C SER A 107 14.07 12.82 -8.55
N TYR A 108 15.17 12.08 -8.47
CA TYR A 108 15.72 11.61 -7.21
C TYR A 108 17.04 12.31 -6.90
N ASP A 109 17.38 12.39 -5.62
CA ASP A 109 18.65 12.91 -5.17
C ASP A 109 19.57 11.73 -4.79
N PRO A 110 20.60 11.44 -5.61
CA PRO A 110 21.50 10.29 -5.39
C PRO A 110 22.32 10.38 -4.10
N GLU A 111 22.53 11.59 -3.55
CA GLU A 111 23.26 11.77 -2.31
C GLU A 111 22.46 11.40 -1.06
N THR A 112 21.15 11.16 -1.20
CA THR A 112 20.22 10.86 -0.10
C THR A 112 20.02 9.35 0.10
N SER A 113 20.95 8.53 -0.36
CA SER A 113 20.88 7.07 -0.20
C SER A 113 20.64 6.67 1.26
N GLY A 114 19.67 5.75 1.47
CA GLY A 114 19.25 5.35 2.81
C GLY A 114 18.33 6.37 3.52
N GLY A 115 17.94 7.45 2.83
CA GLY A 115 16.99 8.43 3.34
C GLY A 115 17.59 9.50 4.26
N HIS A 116 18.88 9.80 4.10
CA HIS A 116 19.58 10.88 4.78
C HIS A 116 20.10 11.90 3.78
N ALA A 117 19.89 13.17 4.03
CA ALA A 117 20.43 14.24 3.19
C ALA A 117 21.74 14.79 3.77
N PRO A 118 22.85 14.83 2.99
CA PRO A 118 24.15 15.36 3.47
C PRO A 118 24.07 16.83 3.87
N ASP A 119 23.19 17.60 3.26
CA ASP A 119 22.95 19.02 3.57
C ASP A 119 22.10 19.24 4.85
N GLY A 120 21.69 18.15 5.51
CA GLY A 120 20.91 18.20 6.74
C GLY A 120 19.43 18.61 6.57
N ARG A 121 18.93 18.76 5.33
CA ARG A 121 17.51 19.05 5.10
C ARG A 121 16.63 17.91 5.60
N LYS A 122 15.48 18.27 6.16
CA LYS A 122 14.53 17.30 6.74
C LYS A 122 13.30 17.17 5.86
N VAL A 123 13.10 15.99 5.30
CA VAL A 123 11.88 15.61 4.60
C VAL A 123 10.95 14.85 5.57
N LYS A 124 9.75 15.39 5.80
CA LYS A 124 8.81 14.85 6.79
C LYS A 124 8.08 13.61 6.32
N GLY A 125 7.81 13.52 5.02
CA GLY A 125 7.03 12.41 4.44
C GLY A 125 7.91 11.22 4.09
N THR A 126 7.48 10.02 4.47
CA THR A 126 8.04 8.76 3.97
C THR A 126 6.92 7.97 3.35
N ILE A 127 7.10 7.53 2.10
CA ILE A 127 6.17 6.69 1.37
C ILE A 127 6.85 5.38 0.97
N HIS A 128 6.06 4.32 0.80
CA HIS A 128 6.56 3.07 0.25
C HIS A 128 6.34 3.02 -1.27
N TRP A 129 6.98 2.08 -1.91
CA TRP A 129 7.04 1.95 -3.35
C TRP A 129 7.36 0.50 -3.73
N VAL A 130 7.04 0.12 -4.97
CA VAL A 130 7.48 -1.13 -5.59
C VAL A 130 8.02 -0.84 -6.99
N SER A 131 9.00 -1.63 -7.43
CA SER A 131 9.53 -1.53 -8.78
C SER A 131 8.45 -1.88 -9.81
N ALA A 132 8.39 -1.15 -10.92
CA ALA A 132 7.44 -1.47 -11.98
C ALA A 132 7.81 -2.77 -12.72
N SER A 133 9.11 -3.00 -12.98
CA SER A 133 9.61 -4.17 -13.69
C SER A 133 9.67 -5.43 -12.84
N GLU A 134 9.99 -5.28 -11.54
CA GLU A 134 10.23 -6.42 -10.65
C GLU A 134 9.03 -6.76 -9.74
N SER A 135 7.99 -5.91 -9.71
CA SER A 135 6.77 -6.23 -8.94
C SER A 135 5.93 -7.28 -9.64
N VAL A 136 5.20 -8.06 -8.86
CA VAL A 136 4.19 -8.98 -9.36
C VAL A 136 2.79 -8.39 -9.23
N GLN A 137 1.92 -8.75 -10.16
CA GLN A 137 0.52 -8.36 -10.11
C GLN A 137 -0.25 -9.29 -9.21
N ALA A 138 -1.17 -8.74 -8.43
CA ALA A 138 -2.06 -9.51 -7.58
C ALA A 138 -3.45 -8.87 -7.51
N ASP A 139 -4.45 -9.69 -7.26
CA ASP A 139 -5.76 -9.23 -6.84
C ASP A 139 -5.84 -9.25 -5.31
N VAL A 140 -6.53 -8.28 -4.74
CA VAL A 140 -6.65 -8.14 -3.29
C VAL A 140 -8.11 -8.01 -2.89
N ARG A 141 -8.53 -8.81 -1.92
CA ARG A 141 -9.87 -8.74 -1.35
C ARG A 141 -9.82 -8.09 0.02
N LEU A 142 -10.54 -6.98 0.14
CA LEU A 142 -10.71 -6.25 1.39
C LEU A 142 -12.07 -6.60 1.96
N TYR A 143 -12.07 -7.29 3.09
CA TYR A 143 -13.32 -7.64 3.80
C TYR A 143 -13.63 -6.59 4.84
N GLU A 144 -14.90 -6.21 4.91
CA GLU A 144 -15.51 -5.36 5.93
C GLU A 144 -16.61 -6.14 6.66
N HIS A 145 -17.29 -5.51 7.61
CA HIS A 145 -18.39 -6.14 8.33
C HIS A 145 -19.50 -6.58 7.36
N LEU A 146 -20.00 -7.81 7.54
CA LEU A 146 -21.06 -8.37 6.73
C LEU A 146 -22.39 -7.62 6.91
N PHE A 147 -22.63 -7.11 8.13
CA PHE A 147 -23.84 -6.36 8.45
C PHE A 147 -23.53 -4.88 8.64
N SER A 148 -24.48 -4.05 8.27
CA SER A 148 -24.45 -2.60 8.49
C SER A 148 -24.91 -2.19 9.90
N CYS A 149 -25.57 -3.10 10.64
CA CYS A 149 -25.98 -2.94 12.03
C CYS A 149 -24.98 -3.54 13.01
N GLU A 150 -24.97 -3.04 14.26
CA GLU A 150 -24.04 -3.50 15.30
C GLU A 150 -24.38 -4.90 15.81
N ASP A 151 -25.67 -5.20 15.96
CA ASP A 151 -26.15 -6.51 16.40
C ASP A 151 -27.20 -7.05 15.42
N PRO A 152 -26.84 -8.02 14.57
CA PRO A 152 -27.77 -8.63 13.63
C PRO A 152 -28.92 -9.41 14.32
N ASN A 153 -28.78 -9.77 15.60
CA ASN A 153 -29.83 -10.45 16.35
C ASN A 153 -30.87 -9.49 16.94
N ALA A 154 -30.55 -8.18 16.98
CA ALA A 154 -31.47 -7.13 17.46
C ALA A 154 -32.38 -6.58 16.36
N ILE A 155 -32.42 -7.21 15.19
CA ILE A 155 -33.32 -6.86 14.09
C ILE A 155 -34.76 -7.12 14.54
N GLN A 156 -35.66 -6.16 14.30
CA GLN A 156 -37.07 -6.23 14.75
C GLN A 156 -37.78 -7.42 14.12
N GLU A 157 -38.69 -8.02 14.87
CA GLU A 157 -39.53 -9.12 14.38
C GLU A 157 -40.37 -8.65 13.16
N GLY A 158 -40.22 -9.38 12.05
CA GLY A 158 -40.85 -9.06 10.76
C GLY A 158 -39.95 -8.28 9.77
N ASP A 159 -38.77 -7.83 10.17
CA ASP A 159 -37.77 -7.27 9.25
C ASP A 159 -36.89 -8.36 8.68
N ASP A 160 -36.52 -8.25 7.41
CA ASP A 160 -35.63 -9.22 6.75
C ASP A 160 -34.18 -8.83 7.04
N TRP A 161 -33.43 -9.72 7.69
CA TRP A 161 -32.02 -9.53 7.99
C TRP A 161 -31.17 -9.20 6.75
N ARG A 162 -31.60 -9.59 5.54
CA ARG A 162 -30.94 -9.29 4.28
C ARG A 162 -30.91 -7.79 3.99
N ASN A 163 -31.87 -7.02 4.51
CA ASN A 163 -31.90 -5.56 4.40
C ASN A 163 -30.74 -4.89 5.14
N HIS A 164 -30.17 -5.61 6.10
CA HIS A 164 -29.04 -5.15 6.92
C HIS A 164 -27.68 -5.65 6.43
N LEU A 165 -27.62 -6.34 5.29
CA LEU A 165 -26.36 -6.72 4.69
C LEU A 165 -25.61 -5.46 4.20
N ASN A 166 -24.31 -5.43 4.48
CA ASN A 166 -23.43 -4.37 3.98
C ASN A 166 -23.08 -4.67 2.51
N PRO A 167 -23.54 -3.86 1.54
CA PRO A 167 -23.24 -4.09 0.13
C PRO A 167 -21.73 -3.94 -0.18
N ASN A 168 -20.97 -3.30 0.72
CA ASN A 168 -19.53 -3.12 0.62
C ASN A 168 -18.76 -4.08 1.56
N SER A 169 -19.36 -5.21 1.94
CA SER A 169 -18.73 -6.19 2.83
C SER A 169 -17.48 -6.85 2.23
N VAL A 170 -17.34 -6.84 0.91
CA VAL A 170 -16.13 -7.21 0.18
C VAL A 170 -15.86 -6.22 -0.96
N GLN A 171 -14.62 -5.79 -1.05
CA GLN A 171 -14.11 -5.01 -2.18
C GLN A 171 -12.99 -5.81 -2.84
N VAL A 172 -13.11 -6.05 -4.13
CA VAL A 172 -12.05 -6.68 -4.93
C VAL A 172 -11.27 -5.59 -5.65
N LEU A 173 -9.97 -5.55 -5.41
CA LEU A 173 -9.04 -4.66 -6.08
C LEU A 173 -8.20 -5.50 -7.05
N GLU A 174 -8.32 -5.21 -8.33
CA GLU A 174 -7.58 -5.88 -9.38
C GLU A 174 -6.34 -5.08 -9.78
N GLY A 175 -5.30 -5.78 -10.23
CA GLY A 175 -4.11 -5.12 -10.75
C GLY A 175 -3.23 -4.45 -9.70
N CYS A 176 -3.37 -4.80 -8.43
CA CYS A 176 -2.47 -4.38 -7.37
C CYS A 176 -1.03 -4.80 -7.68
N ARG A 177 -0.06 -4.07 -7.15
CA ARG A 177 1.36 -4.36 -7.31
C ARG A 177 1.98 -4.70 -5.97
N VAL A 178 2.67 -5.83 -5.91
CA VAL A 178 3.33 -6.33 -4.69
C VAL A 178 4.77 -6.69 -4.98
N GLU A 179 5.59 -6.78 -3.94
CA GLU A 179 7.01 -7.13 -4.09
C GLU A 179 7.21 -8.49 -4.79
N ALA A 180 8.31 -8.61 -5.54
CA ALA A 180 8.67 -9.81 -6.30
C ALA A 180 8.75 -11.08 -5.44
N CYS A 181 9.13 -10.98 -4.17
CA CYS A 181 9.20 -12.11 -3.26
C CYS A 181 7.86 -12.83 -3.08
N LEU A 182 6.74 -12.14 -3.30
CA LEU A 182 5.41 -12.75 -3.22
C LEU A 182 5.05 -13.64 -4.42
N ALA A 183 5.89 -13.69 -5.48
CA ALA A 183 5.72 -14.68 -6.55
C ALA A 183 5.78 -16.12 -6.02
N SER A 184 6.48 -16.34 -4.90
CA SER A 184 6.58 -17.63 -4.21
C SER A 184 5.79 -17.68 -2.90
N ALA A 185 4.77 -16.82 -2.76
CA ALA A 185 3.96 -16.74 -1.54
C ALA A 185 3.27 -18.08 -1.22
N SER A 186 3.24 -18.43 0.07
CA SER A 186 2.57 -19.63 0.56
C SER A 186 1.26 -19.26 1.27
N PRO A 187 0.19 -20.06 1.09
CA PRO A 187 -1.04 -19.88 1.85
C PRO A 187 -0.89 -20.09 3.37
N ASP A 188 0.21 -20.73 3.80
CA ASP A 188 0.51 -20.94 5.22
C ASP A 188 1.20 -19.76 5.89
N GLU A 189 1.72 -18.84 5.08
CA GLU A 189 2.39 -17.63 5.53
C GLU A 189 1.41 -16.47 5.71
N ARG A 190 1.83 -15.48 6.50
CA ARG A 190 1.10 -14.25 6.75
C ARG A 190 2.00 -13.08 6.37
N TYR A 191 1.38 -12.07 5.74
CA TYR A 191 2.07 -10.90 5.23
C TYR A 191 1.43 -9.65 5.80
N GLN A 192 2.25 -8.71 6.23
CA GLN A 192 1.78 -7.37 6.58
C GLN A 192 2.03 -6.44 5.38
N PHE A 193 0.98 -6.08 4.66
CA PHE A 193 1.07 -5.04 3.65
C PHE A 193 1.15 -3.68 4.33
N GLU A 194 2.17 -2.93 3.95
CA GLU A 194 2.55 -1.71 4.66
C GLU A 194 1.38 -0.71 4.74
N ARG A 195 0.99 -0.35 5.97
CA ARG A 195 -0.13 0.55 6.29
C ARG A 195 -1.54 0.04 5.91
N LYS A 196 -1.67 -1.15 5.35
CA LYS A 196 -2.95 -1.69 4.84
C LYS A 196 -3.56 -2.75 5.76
N GLY A 197 -2.74 -3.60 6.37
CA GLY A 197 -3.22 -4.68 7.24
C GLY A 197 -2.43 -5.96 7.08
N TYR A 198 -3.03 -7.05 7.57
CA TYR A 198 -2.48 -8.39 7.46
C TYR A 198 -3.22 -9.17 6.38
N PHE A 199 -2.47 -9.90 5.60
CA PHE A 199 -2.97 -10.61 4.42
C PHE A 199 -2.48 -12.05 4.39
N CYS A 200 -3.25 -12.91 3.75
CA CYS A 200 -2.85 -14.27 3.40
C CYS A 200 -3.19 -14.56 1.94
N LEU A 201 -2.41 -15.43 1.31
CA LEU A 201 -2.71 -15.93 -0.02
C LEU A 201 -3.98 -16.79 0.03
N ASP A 202 -4.89 -16.57 -0.93
CA ASP A 202 -6.09 -17.40 -1.06
C ASP A 202 -5.72 -18.80 -1.55
N ARG A 203 -6.24 -19.84 -0.87
CA ARG A 203 -5.90 -21.24 -1.15
C ARG A 203 -6.61 -21.80 -2.39
N GLN A 204 -7.76 -21.22 -2.74
CA GLN A 204 -8.63 -21.75 -3.78
C GLN A 204 -8.48 -20.98 -5.09
N ASP A 205 -8.38 -19.66 -4.99
CA ASP A 205 -8.45 -18.78 -6.16
C ASP A 205 -7.07 -18.31 -6.65
N SER A 206 -6.00 -18.55 -5.88
CA SER A 206 -4.64 -18.23 -6.33
C SER A 206 -4.07 -19.31 -7.22
N THR A 207 -3.40 -18.88 -8.27
CA THR A 207 -2.55 -19.70 -9.14
C THR A 207 -1.17 -19.03 -9.27
N PRO A 208 -0.14 -19.73 -9.80
CA PRO A 208 1.15 -19.09 -10.07
C PRO A 208 1.07 -17.87 -10.97
N GLU A 209 0.08 -17.82 -11.88
CA GLU A 209 -0.14 -16.73 -12.83
C GLU A 209 -1.06 -15.64 -12.28
N LYS A 210 -1.82 -15.96 -11.22
CA LYS A 210 -2.79 -15.04 -10.63
C LYS A 210 -2.78 -15.17 -9.11
N LEU A 211 -2.10 -14.26 -8.45
CA LEU A 211 -2.09 -14.19 -7.00
C LEU A 211 -3.34 -13.47 -6.49
N VAL A 212 -4.00 -14.04 -5.51
CA VAL A 212 -5.15 -13.44 -4.81
C VAL A 212 -4.85 -13.40 -3.31
N PHE A 213 -4.86 -12.19 -2.74
CA PHE A 213 -4.64 -11.99 -1.31
C PHE A 213 -5.92 -11.56 -0.61
N ASN A 214 -6.19 -12.16 0.52
CA ASN A 214 -7.30 -11.80 1.40
C ASN A 214 -6.78 -11.01 2.60
N ARG A 215 -7.35 -9.83 2.85
CA ARG A 215 -7.08 -9.09 4.08
C ARG A 215 -7.77 -9.79 5.26
N THR A 216 -6.98 -10.23 6.23
CA THR A 216 -7.48 -10.92 7.42
C THR A 216 -7.77 -9.96 8.57
N VAL A 217 -6.89 -8.95 8.77
CA VAL A 217 -7.01 -7.98 9.86
C VAL A 217 -6.59 -6.58 9.34
N THR A 218 -7.30 -5.56 9.77
CA THR A 218 -6.93 -4.16 9.54
C THR A 218 -5.96 -3.68 10.62
N LEU A 219 -5.08 -2.72 10.30
CA LEU A 219 -4.20 -2.10 11.28
C LEU A 219 -4.93 -1.15 12.26
N LYS A 220 -6.16 -0.78 11.96
CA LYS A 220 -6.98 0.12 12.78
C LYS A 220 -8.37 -0.49 12.93
N ASP A 221 -8.90 -0.42 14.14
CA ASP A 221 -10.28 -0.80 14.41
C ASP A 221 -11.25 0.06 13.59
N THR A 222 -11.91 -0.57 12.61
CA THR A 222 -12.88 0.09 11.73
C THR A 222 -14.22 0.32 12.43
N TRP A 223 -14.55 -0.49 13.46
CA TRP A 223 -15.77 -0.33 14.26
C TRP A 223 -15.82 0.97 15.04
N ALA A 224 -14.70 1.43 15.56
CA ALA A 224 -14.60 2.71 16.23
C ALA A 224 -14.97 3.90 15.31
N LYS A 225 -14.82 3.75 14.00
CA LYS A 225 -15.24 4.76 13.00
C LYS A 225 -16.73 4.70 12.70
N VAL A 226 -17.32 3.50 12.68
CA VAL A 226 -18.77 3.31 12.46
C VAL A 226 -19.53 3.89 13.63
N LYS A 227 -19.12 3.61 14.87
CA LYS A 227 -19.73 4.20 16.09
C LYS A 227 -19.71 5.73 16.13
N LYS A 228 -18.64 6.36 15.60
CA LYS A 228 -18.57 7.83 15.52
C LYS A 228 -19.49 8.43 14.47
N LYS A 229 -19.85 7.70 13.42
CA LYS A 229 -20.79 8.17 12.38
C LYS A 229 -22.25 8.01 12.82
N THR A 230 -22.57 6.98 13.60
CA THR A 230 -23.93 6.74 14.11
C THR A 230 -24.29 7.61 15.31
N ASN A 231 -23.31 8.05 16.11
CA ASN A 231 -23.55 8.90 17.29
C ASN A 231 -23.38 10.42 17.02
N GLY A 232 -23.21 10.83 15.77
CA GLY A 232 -23.02 12.23 15.35
C GLY A 232 -24.10 12.75 14.38
N GLY A 233 -25.28 12.10 14.36
CA GLY A 233 -26.46 12.53 13.61
C GLY A 233 -27.54 13.06 14.54
#